data_6a1de1d6781b0505b837deed6a3bf1f5
#
_entry.id   6a1de1d6781b0505b837deed6a3bf1f5
#
_cell.length_a   1.000
_cell.length_b   1.000
_cell.length_c   1.000
_cell.angle_alpha   90.00
_cell.angle_beta   90.00
_cell.angle_gamma   90.00
#
_symmetry.space_group_name_H-M   'P 1'
#
loop_
_entity.id
_entity.type
_entity.pdbx_description
1 polymer ?
#
loop_
_entity_poly.entity_id
_entity_poly.type
_entity_poly.pdbx_seq_one_letter_code
_entity_poly.pdbx_strand_id
1 'polypeptide(L)'
;VQTCALPISHADAGSVPWPDVPLAVECAPENLAVKREVFAELERLAAPDATLASNSSSFPISAIAQGLVTRSRTCGLHFFMPAHLVPVVEVIRGEATDPAVCERLAATMRELGRVPVGVKKDVPGFLVNRIQHAMMRECFALVEQGLATPEDVDAAVRYGFGFRFLACGPMMQKEMSGWDTNYYAATSLYPDLHADKKAAPVVQAMMDKGHLGMKTKQGMWSWDDEGIKKEKGRIEKVLQQAIAILNRSEEHTSELQSHVRIS
;
A
#
# COMPACT_ATOMS: atom_id res chain seq x y z
N VAL A 1 -4.10 -22.61 14.78
CA VAL A 1 -4.75 -22.26 16.06
C VAL A 1 -5.20 -20.82 15.96
N GLN A 2 -6.48 -20.61 15.64
CA GLN A 2 -7.09 -19.27 15.78
C GLN A 2 -7.30 -19.05 17.28
N THR A 3 -6.38 -18.34 17.92
CA THR A 3 -6.66 -17.74 19.22
C THR A 3 -7.52 -16.51 18.98
N CYS A 4 -8.83 -16.62 19.20
CA CYS A 4 -9.71 -15.46 19.34
C CYS A 4 -9.37 -14.74 20.66
N ALA A 5 -8.24 -14.03 20.69
CA ALA A 5 -8.00 -13.05 21.72
C ALA A 5 -8.82 -11.81 21.38
N LEU A 6 -9.74 -11.42 22.24
CA LEU A 6 -10.39 -10.12 22.13
C LEU A 6 -9.33 -9.03 22.21
N PRO A 7 -9.43 -7.97 21.38
CA PRO A 7 -8.46 -6.88 21.45
C PRO A 7 -8.50 -6.25 22.84
N ILE A 8 -7.35 -6.16 23.49
CA ILE A 8 -7.18 -5.46 24.76
C ILE A 8 -6.89 -4.00 24.41
N SER A 9 -7.72 -3.08 24.90
CA SER A 9 -7.53 -1.63 24.73
C SER A 9 -6.97 -1.03 26.01
N HIS A 10 -5.93 -0.20 25.84
CA HIS A 10 -5.38 0.62 26.90
C HIS A 10 -5.60 2.10 26.54
N ALA A 11 -6.06 2.89 27.51
CA ALA A 11 -6.27 4.32 27.33
C ALA A 11 -4.97 5.13 27.44
N ASP A 12 -3.95 4.54 28.05
CA ASP A 12 -2.64 5.12 28.30
C ASP A 12 -1.54 4.13 27.92
N ALA A 13 -0.54 4.60 27.18
CA ALA A 13 0.60 3.81 26.77
C ALA A 13 1.40 3.26 27.97
N GLY A 14 1.43 3.97 29.10
CA GLY A 14 2.07 3.51 30.33
C GLY A 14 1.44 2.26 30.94
N SER A 15 0.19 1.93 30.63
CA SER A 15 -0.51 0.75 31.16
C SER A 15 -0.32 -0.52 30.31
N VAL A 16 0.37 -0.43 29.18
CA VAL A 16 0.65 -1.56 28.28
C VAL A 16 1.75 -2.43 28.89
N PRO A 17 1.63 -3.78 28.90
CA PRO A 17 2.70 -4.68 29.37
C PRO A 17 3.84 -4.78 28.34
N TRP A 18 4.59 -3.69 28.16
CA TRP A 18 5.63 -3.55 27.14
C TRP A 18 6.67 -4.66 27.07
N PRO A 19 7.08 -5.31 28.20
CA PRO A 19 8.03 -6.44 28.13
C PRO A 19 7.54 -7.61 27.27
N ASP A 20 6.22 -7.76 27.12
CA ASP A 20 5.60 -8.86 26.36
C ASP A 20 5.20 -8.43 24.94
N VAL A 21 5.52 -7.19 24.52
CA VAL A 21 5.15 -6.63 23.21
C VAL A 21 6.33 -6.73 22.24
N PRO A 22 6.35 -7.71 21.31
CA PRO A 22 7.45 -7.90 20.36
C PRO A 22 7.40 -6.92 19.17
N LEU A 23 6.22 -6.31 18.91
CA LEU A 23 5.98 -5.39 17.80
C LEU A 23 5.02 -4.30 18.22
N ALA A 24 5.44 -3.05 18.09
CA ALA A 24 4.59 -1.87 18.18
C ALA A 24 4.41 -1.24 16.79
N VAL A 25 3.16 -0.96 16.39
CA VAL A 25 2.84 -0.32 15.11
C VAL A 25 2.19 1.03 15.37
N GLU A 26 2.86 2.09 14.98
CA GLU A 26 2.37 3.46 15.05
C GLU A 26 1.41 3.73 13.87
N CYS A 27 0.21 4.23 14.18
CA CYS A 27 -0.83 4.62 13.22
C CYS A 27 -1.37 6.03 13.51
N ALA A 28 -0.55 6.92 14.08
CA ALA A 28 -0.92 8.31 14.38
C ALA A 28 -1.15 9.11 13.07
N PRO A 29 -1.77 10.31 13.17
CA PRO A 29 -2.00 11.16 12.01
C PRO A 29 -0.72 11.43 11.20
N GLU A 30 -0.87 11.65 9.89
CA GLU A 30 0.24 11.87 8.97
C GLU A 30 0.90 13.24 9.19
N ASN A 31 1.56 13.37 10.32
CA ASN A 31 2.31 14.52 10.78
C ASN A 31 3.66 14.05 11.34
N LEU A 32 4.75 14.50 10.75
CA LEU A 32 6.10 14.03 11.08
C LEU A 32 6.49 14.32 12.54
N ALA A 33 6.10 15.47 13.10
CA ALA A 33 6.42 15.82 14.48
C ALA A 33 5.71 14.86 15.45
N VAL A 34 4.42 14.61 15.24
CA VAL A 34 3.63 13.66 16.06
C VAL A 34 4.22 12.25 15.97
N LYS A 35 4.59 11.79 14.78
CA LYS A 35 5.19 10.45 14.59
C LYS A 35 6.53 10.32 15.32
N ARG A 36 7.37 11.37 15.30
CA ARG A 36 8.63 11.41 16.04
C ARG A 36 8.43 11.36 17.56
N GLU A 37 7.45 12.10 18.07
CA GLU A 37 7.10 12.07 19.50
C GLU A 37 6.63 10.66 19.91
N VAL A 38 5.74 10.04 19.14
CA VAL A 38 5.30 8.66 19.39
C VAL A 38 6.45 7.68 19.35
N PHE A 39 7.37 7.80 18.38
CA PHE A 39 8.52 6.90 18.29
C PHE A 39 9.51 7.09 19.44
N ALA A 40 9.72 8.32 19.91
CA ALA A 40 10.54 8.58 21.08
C ALA A 40 9.93 7.98 22.35
N GLU A 41 8.62 8.02 22.49
CA GLU A 41 7.93 7.37 23.61
C GLU A 41 7.98 5.85 23.51
N LEU A 42 7.75 5.27 22.31
CA LEU A 42 7.87 3.83 22.09
C LEU A 42 9.31 3.34 22.36
N GLU A 43 10.35 4.11 21.99
CA GLU A 43 11.74 3.77 22.30
C GLU A 43 11.98 3.64 23.81
N ARG A 44 11.34 4.51 24.60
CA ARG A 44 11.48 4.53 26.08
C ARG A 44 10.71 3.39 26.74
N LEU A 45 9.54 2.99 26.19
CA LEU A 45 8.61 2.06 26.81
C LEU A 45 8.82 0.61 26.37
N ALA A 46 9.04 0.38 25.08
CA ALA A 46 9.10 -0.96 24.50
C ALA A 46 10.38 -1.70 24.88
N ALA A 47 10.28 -3.02 25.00
CA ALA A 47 11.43 -3.90 25.23
C ALA A 47 12.58 -3.62 24.24
N PRO A 48 13.85 -3.80 24.63
CA PRO A 48 14.99 -3.48 23.77
C PRO A 48 15.00 -4.22 22.42
N ASP A 49 14.44 -5.40 22.36
CA ASP A 49 14.36 -6.28 21.19
C ASP A 49 13.03 -6.12 20.40
N ALA A 50 12.08 -5.36 20.94
CA ALA A 50 10.83 -5.08 20.25
C ALA A 50 11.05 -4.28 18.96
N THR A 51 10.36 -4.66 17.88
CA THR A 51 10.35 -3.90 16.63
C THR A 51 9.39 -2.72 16.74
N LEU A 52 9.84 -1.54 16.33
CA LEU A 52 9.03 -0.32 16.23
C LEU A 52 8.72 -0.05 14.76
N ALA A 53 7.46 -0.18 14.38
CA ALA A 53 7.02 -0.01 13.00
C ALA A 53 6.12 1.22 12.85
N SER A 54 6.17 1.89 11.69
CA SER A 54 5.24 2.96 11.33
C SER A 54 4.38 2.54 10.15
N ASN A 55 3.08 2.82 10.26
CA ASN A 55 2.12 2.68 9.15
C ASN A 55 2.00 3.99 8.33
N SER A 56 3.00 4.86 8.37
CA SER A 56 3.04 6.06 7.53
C SER A 56 2.95 5.70 6.04
N SER A 57 2.16 6.47 5.30
CA SER A 57 1.97 6.29 3.85
C SER A 57 2.95 7.12 3.00
N SER A 58 3.57 8.16 3.58
CA SER A 58 4.37 9.12 2.81
C SER A 58 5.74 9.44 3.42
N PHE A 59 5.87 9.44 4.75
CA PHE A 59 7.13 9.79 5.39
C PHE A 59 8.12 8.65 5.39
N PRO A 60 9.38 8.87 4.96
CA PRO A 60 10.46 7.91 5.11
C PRO A 60 10.66 7.51 6.57
N ILE A 61 10.93 6.23 6.81
CA ILE A 61 11.16 5.69 8.15
C ILE A 61 12.39 6.35 8.80
N SER A 62 13.43 6.61 8.02
CA SER A 62 14.62 7.34 8.48
C SER A 62 14.28 8.75 9.00
N ALA A 63 13.29 9.42 8.40
CA ALA A 63 12.85 10.73 8.88
C ALA A 63 12.04 10.62 10.18
N ILE A 64 11.20 9.59 10.33
CA ILE A 64 10.43 9.34 11.56
C ILE A 64 11.37 8.95 12.70
N ALA A 65 12.31 8.04 12.44
CA ALA A 65 13.26 7.54 13.42
C ALA A 65 14.43 8.49 13.71
N GLN A 66 14.43 9.69 13.14
CA GLN A 66 15.48 10.68 13.37
C GLN A 66 15.55 11.06 14.86
N GLY A 67 16.76 10.95 15.46
CA GLY A 67 16.99 11.27 16.87
C GLY A 67 16.88 10.06 17.80
N LEU A 68 16.35 8.92 17.37
CA LEU A 68 16.35 7.69 18.17
C LEU A 68 17.77 7.10 18.29
N VAL A 69 18.06 6.50 19.43
CA VAL A 69 19.29 5.74 19.68
C VAL A 69 19.19 4.36 19.03
N THR A 70 18.02 3.72 19.11
CA THR A 70 17.77 2.35 18.67
C THR A 70 17.14 2.26 17.26
N ARG A 71 17.62 3.11 16.33
CA ARG A 71 17.11 3.16 14.94
C ARG A 71 17.18 1.83 14.18
N SER A 72 18.10 0.95 14.57
CA SER A 72 18.26 -0.36 13.93
C SER A 72 17.03 -1.27 14.06
N ARG A 73 16.19 -1.07 15.10
CA ARG A 73 14.95 -1.83 15.32
C ARG A 73 13.70 -1.16 14.74
N THR A 74 13.84 -0.03 14.03
CA THR A 74 12.71 0.66 13.40
C THR A 74 12.49 0.16 11.98
N CYS A 75 11.23 0.08 11.54
CA CYS A 75 10.84 -0.39 10.21
C CYS A 75 9.53 0.28 9.77
N GLY A 76 9.25 0.34 8.47
CA GLY A 76 7.92 0.64 7.98
C GLY A 76 7.10 -0.63 7.85
N LEU A 77 5.82 -0.54 8.22
CA LEU A 77 4.83 -1.60 8.04
C LEU A 77 3.54 -0.98 7.52
N HIS A 78 3.50 -0.75 6.20
CA HIS A 78 2.45 0.05 5.57
C HIS A 78 1.35 -0.82 4.98
N PHE A 79 0.14 -0.67 5.53
CA PHE A 79 -1.08 -1.34 5.09
C PHE A 79 -1.87 -0.46 4.14
N PHE A 80 -2.62 -1.07 3.23
CA PHE A 80 -3.47 -0.39 2.25
C PHE A 80 -4.94 -0.51 2.61
N MET A 81 -5.69 0.57 2.39
CA MET A 81 -7.12 0.59 2.68
C MET A 81 -7.95 -0.07 1.59
N PRO A 82 -8.97 -0.85 1.95
CA PRO A 82 -9.34 -1.26 3.31
C PRO A 82 -8.43 -2.38 3.83
N ALA A 83 -7.75 -2.13 4.97
CA ALA A 83 -6.67 -2.97 5.46
C ALA A 83 -7.08 -4.43 5.79
N HIS A 84 -8.36 -4.68 6.04
CA HIS A 84 -8.87 -6.03 6.29
C HIS A 84 -9.06 -6.85 5.00
N LEU A 85 -9.11 -6.21 3.82
CA LEU A 85 -9.31 -6.85 2.53
C LEU A 85 -8.06 -6.84 1.67
N VAL A 86 -7.33 -5.71 1.61
CA VAL A 86 -6.12 -5.63 0.77
C VAL A 86 -5.02 -6.48 1.40
N PRO A 87 -4.54 -7.55 0.73
CA PRO A 87 -3.61 -8.49 1.35
C PRO A 87 -2.18 -7.97 1.44
N VAL A 88 -1.78 -7.03 0.56
CA VAL A 88 -0.42 -6.51 0.51
C VAL A 88 -0.08 -5.68 1.74
N VAL A 89 1.14 -5.82 2.24
CA VAL A 89 1.74 -4.96 3.23
C VAL A 89 3.19 -4.66 2.83
N GLU A 90 3.56 -3.39 2.80
CA GLU A 90 4.95 -3.01 2.54
C GLU A 90 5.76 -3.10 3.82
N VAL A 91 6.89 -3.79 3.75
CA VAL A 91 7.92 -3.82 4.80
C VAL A 91 9.07 -2.93 4.33
N ILE A 92 9.17 -1.72 4.92
CA ILE A 92 10.05 -0.68 4.42
C ILE A 92 11.30 -0.60 5.31
N ARG A 93 12.45 -0.80 4.69
CA ARG A 93 13.75 -0.66 5.35
C ARG A 93 14.18 0.80 5.37
N GLY A 94 14.26 1.38 6.57
CA GLY A 94 14.90 2.67 6.79
C GLY A 94 16.44 2.57 6.64
N GLU A 95 17.11 3.71 6.56
CA GLU A 95 18.56 3.79 6.33
C GLU A 95 19.37 3.04 7.41
N ALA A 96 18.95 3.16 8.68
CA ALA A 96 19.60 2.53 9.82
C ALA A 96 18.96 1.20 10.26
N THR A 97 17.89 0.75 9.60
CA THR A 97 17.16 -0.48 9.96
C THR A 97 18.01 -1.71 9.74
N ASP A 98 18.12 -2.58 10.74
CA ASP A 98 18.72 -3.90 10.60
C ASP A 98 17.89 -4.74 9.59
N PRO A 99 18.49 -5.30 8.54
CA PRO A 99 17.79 -6.19 7.59
C PRO A 99 17.01 -7.32 8.27
N ALA A 100 17.55 -7.89 9.35
CA ALA A 100 16.90 -8.96 10.08
C ALA A 100 15.54 -8.55 10.69
N VAL A 101 15.35 -7.27 11.02
CA VAL A 101 14.06 -6.73 11.47
C VAL A 101 13.01 -6.84 10.37
N CYS A 102 13.37 -6.42 9.14
CA CYS A 102 12.46 -6.52 7.99
C CYS A 102 12.13 -7.98 7.65
N GLU A 103 13.12 -8.88 7.75
CA GLU A 103 12.92 -10.31 7.48
C GLU A 103 11.94 -10.94 8.49
N ARG A 104 12.12 -10.66 9.78
CA ARG A 104 11.19 -11.12 10.83
C ARG A 104 9.78 -10.56 10.62
N LEU A 105 9.64 -9.26 10.34
CA LEU A 105 8.32 -8.67 10.05
C LEU A 105 7.67 -9.31 8.84
N ALA A 106 8.41 -9.52 7.76
CA ALA A 106 7.87 -10.18 6.57
C ALA A 106 7.44 -11.63 6.87
N ALA A 107 8.17 -12.37 7.70
CA ALA A 107 7.77 -13.71 8.14
C ALA A 107 6.47 -13.65 8.94
N THR A 108 6.40 -12.79 9.94
CA THR A 108 5.19 -12.59 10.77
C THR A 108 3.97 -12.20 9.91
N MET A 109 4.15 -11.32 8.93
CA MET A 109 3.04 -10.94 8.04
C MET A 109 2.54 -12.11 7.18
N ARG A 110 3.44 -12.99 6.70
CA ARG A 110 3.02 -14.22 5.98
C ARG A 110 2.23 -15.17 6.89
N GLU A 111 2.69 -15.38 8.13
CA GLU A 111 1.96 -16.18 9.13
C GLU A 111 0.56 -15.64 9.42
N LEU A 112 0.40 -14.30 9.33
CA LEU A 112 -0.90 -13.63 9.46
C LEU A 112 -1.71 -13.59 8.16
N GLY A 113 -1.31 -14.34 7.13
CA GLY A 113 -2.01 -14.42 5.83
C GLY A 113 -1.89 -13.16 4.98
N ARG A 114 -0.86 -12.33 5.21
CA ARG A 114 -0.58 -11.14 4.39
C ARG A 114 0.49 -11.44 3.34
N VAL A 115 0.53 -10.58 2.33
CA VAL A 115 1.54 -10.63 1.26
C VAL A 115 2.55 -9.50 1.51
N PRO A 116 3.66 -9.76 2.23
CA PRO A 116 4.66 -8.74 2.49
C PRO A 116 5.50 -8.46 1.24
N VAL A 117 5.64 -7.17 0.91
CA VAL A 117 6.49 -6.67 -0.17
C VAL A 117 7.63 -5.86 0.44
N GLY A 118 8.87 -6.28 0.17
CA GLY A 118 10.07 -5.63 0.69
C GLY A 118 10.43 -4.36 -0.07
N VAL A 119 10.49 -3.23 0.63
CA VAL A 119 10.98 -1.94 0.11
C VAL A 119 12.38 -1.70 0.65
N LYS A 120 13.39 -1.82 -0.20
CA LYS A 120 14.82 -1.81 0.17
C LYS A 120 15.36 -0.43 0.54
N LYS A 121 14.66 0.64 0.16
CA LYS A 121 15.02 2.05 0.45
C LYS A 121 13.75 2.83 0.77
N ASP A 122 13.75 3.57 1.85
CA ASP A 122 12.63 4.40 2.27
C ASP A 122 12.58 5.74 1.53
N VAL A 123 12.05 5.69 0.33
CA VAL A 123 11.77 6.88 -0.47
C VAL A 123 10.32 7.35 -0.24
N PRO A 124 9.99 8.64 -0.42
CA PRO A 124 8.62 9.14 -0.30
C PRO A 124 7.64 8.34 -1.16
N GLY A 125 6.52 7.86 -0.55
CA GLY A 125 5.49 7.07 -1.22
C GLY A 125 5.87 5.60 -1.50
N PHE A 126 7.01 5.15 -1.03
CA PHE A 126 7.50 3.75 -1.07
C PHE A 126 7.39 3.09 -2.46
N LEU A 127 6.75 1.93 -2.60
CA LEU A 127 6.63 1.21 -3.87
C LEU A 127 5.20 1.33 -4.46
N VAL A 128 4.19 0.87 -3.74
CA VAL A 128 2.82 0.76 -4.27
C VAL A 128 2.22 2.14 -4.56
N ASN A 129 2.36 3.10 -3.62
CA ASN A 129 1.88 4.46 -3.85
C ASN A 129 2.58 5.13 -5.03
N ARG A 130 3.88 4.92 -5.21
CA ARG A 130 4.62 5.48 -6.36
C ARG A 130 4.07 4.96 -7.69
N ILE A 131 3.83 3.65 -7.80
CA ILE A 131 3.25 3.03 -9.01
C ILE A 131 1.84 3.57 -9.24
N GLN A 132 0.99 3.57 -8.20
CA GLN A 132 -0.39 4.04 -8.28
C GLN A 132 -0.45 5.53 -8.69
N HIS A 133 0.33 6.39 -8.07
CA HIS A 133 0.33 7.82 -8.39
C HIS A 133 0.94 8.14 -9.76
N ALA A 134 1.89 7.36 -10.25
CA ALA A 134 2.38 7.48 -11.62
C ALA A 134 1.26 7.21 -12.64
N MET A 135 0.48 6.14 -12.42
CA MET A 135 -0.70 5.84 -13.22
C MET A 135 -1.78 6.91 -13.10
N MET A 136 -2.11 7.34 -11.87
CA MET A 136 -3.15 8.36 -11.64
C MET A 136 -2.82 9.71 -12.29
N ARG A 137 -1.53 10.08 -12.32
CA ARG A 137 -1.10 11.31 -12.98
C ARG A 137 -1.48 11.31 -14.47
N GLU A 138 -1.28 10.20 -15.15
CA GLU A 138 -1.69 10.03 -16.55
C GLU A 138 -3.21 10.00 -16.67
N CYS A 139 -3.93 9.27 -15.82
CA CYS A 139 -5.38 9.23 -15.82
C CYS A 139 -6.02 10.63 -15.72
N PHE A 140 -5.51 11.48 -14.83
CA PHE A 140 -6.00 12.85 -14.70
C PHE A 140 -5.69 13.70 -15.94
N ALA A 141 -4.51 13.55 -16.52
CA ALA A 141 -4.13 14.27 -17.74
C ALA A 141 -5.03 13.91 -18.92
N LEU A 142 -5.38 12.64 -19.10
CA LEU A 142 -6.30 12.21 -20.17
C LEU A 142 -7.70 12.82 -20.02
N VAL A 143 -8.20 12.94 -18.79
CA VAL A 143 -9.49 13.59 -18.52
C VAL A 143 -9.41 15.11 -18.76
N GLU A 144 -8.35 15.77 -18.31
CA GLU A 144 -8.16 17.23 -18.48
C GLU A 144 -8.02 17.63 -19.95
N GLN A 145 -7.36 16.82 -20.74
CA GLN A 145 -7.21 17.02 -22.18
C GLN A 145 -8.48 16.68 -22.98
N GLY A 146 -9.52 16.17 -22.30
CA GLY A 146 -10.77 15.76 -22.95
C GLY A 146 -10.63 14.53 -23.86
N LEU A 147 -9.58 13.74 -23.67
CA LEU A 147 -9.36 12.51 -24.43
C LEU A 147 -10.29 11.39 -23.97
N ALA A 148 -10.69 11.38 -22.71
CA ALA A 148 -11.59 10.39 -22.13
C ALA A 148 -12.43 10.98 -20.99
N THR A 149 -13.59 10.40 -20.73
CA THR A 149 -14.35 10.68 -19.50
C THR A 149 -13.74 9.94 -18.30
N PRO A 150 -14.02 10.35 -17.05
CA PRO A 150 -13.61 9.58 -15.87
C PRO A 150 -14.11 8.14 -15.91
N GLU A 151 -15.34 7.90 -16.42
CA GLU A 151 -15.95 6.56 -16.59
C GLU A 151 -15.17 5.70 -17.58
N ASP A 152 -14.73 6.29 -18.69
CA ASP A 152 -13.95 5.58 -19.71
C ASP A 152 -12.55 5.23 -19.19
N VAL A 153 -11.90 6.13 -18.43
CA VAL A 153 -10.62 5.86 -17.78
C VAL A 153 -10.76 4.70 -16.78
N ASP A 154 -11.79 4.72 -15.94
CA ASP A 154 -12.05 3.63 -14.99
C ASP A 154 -12.32 2.30 -15.72
N ALA A 155 -13.11 2.32 -16.80
CA ALA A 155 -13.38 1.14 -17.60
C ALA A 155 -12.09 0.61 -18.27
N ALA A 156 -11.29 1.46 -18.87
CA ALA A 156 -10.03 1.09 -19.53
C ALA A 156 -9.05 0.43 -18.55
N VAL A 157 -8.90 0.97 -17.34
CA VAL A 157 -8.05 0.37 -16.31
C VAL A 157 -8.64 -0.95 -15.81
N ARG A 158 -9.92 -0.98 -15.42
CA ARG A 158 -10.53 -2.16 -14.77
C ARG A 158 -10.68 -3.35 -15.71
N TYR A 159 -11.06 -3.15 -16.95
CA TYR A 159 -11.33 -4.21 -17.92
C TYR A 159 -10.18 -4.42 -18.93
N GLY A 160 -9.25 -3.48 -18.99
CA GLY A 160 -8.03 -3.57 -19.81
C GLY A 160 -6.88 -4.23 -19.06
N PHE A 161 -5.82 -3.48 -18.84
CA PHE A 161 -4.59 -4.02 -18.25
C PHE A 161 -4.74 -4.39 -16.77
N GLY A 162 -5.57 -3.68 -16.00
CA GLY A 162 -5.79 -3.96 -14.58
C GLY A 162 -6.46 -5.33 -14.35
N PHE A 163 -7.34 -5.77 -15.25
CA PHE A 163 -7.93 -7.11 -15.18
C PHE A 163 -6.87 -8.21 -15.18
N ARG A 164 -5.82 -8.05 -16.00
CA ARG A 164 -4.73 -9.03 -16.11
C ARG A 164 -3.88 -9.13 -14.84
N PHE A 165 -3.86 -8.08 -14.01
CA PHE A 165 -3.10 -8.08 -12.77
C PHE A 165 -3.61 -9.06 -11.71
N LEU A 166 -4.80 -9.60 -11.86
CA LEU A 166 -5.26 -10.74 -11.07
C LEU A 166 -4.52 -12.04 -11.40
N ALA A 167 -3.98 -12.16 -12.61
CA ALA A 167 -3.27 -13.37 -13.06
C ALA A 167 -1.74 -13.22 -12.96
N CYS A 168 -1.20 -12.05 -13.27
CA CYS A 168 0.23 -11.79 -13.20
C CYS A 168 0.53 -10.30 -13.00
N GLY A 169 1.60 -10.00 -12.29
CA GLY A 169 2.08 -8.63 -12.11
C GLY A 169 2.66 -8.02 -13.39
N PRO A 170 2.93 -6.70 -13.40
CA PRO A 170 3.37 -5.99 -14.60
C PRO A 170 4.72 -6.49 -15.14
N MET A 171 5.64 -6.93 -14.30
CA MET A 171 6.95 -7.44 -14.75
C MET A 171 6.80 -8.78 -15.48
N MET A 172 6.05 -9.73 -14.89
CA MET A 172 5.79 -11.03 -15.53
C MET A 172 5.01 -10.86 -16.83
N GLN A 173 4.10 -9.88 -16.91
CA GLN A 173 3.41 -9.59 -18.16
C GLN A 173 4.38 -9.13 -19.26
N LYS A 174 5.47 -8.42 -18.92
CA LYS A 174 6.49 -8.01 -19.90
C LYS A 174 7.39 -9.16 -20.33
N GLU A 175 7.70 -10.09 -19.42
CA GLU A 175 8.35 -11.35 -19.80
C GLU A 175 7.54 -12.11 -20.86
N MET A 176 6.22 -12.18 -20.67
CA MET A 176 5.34 -12.88 -21.61
C MET A 176 5.19 -12.18 -22.97
N SER A 177 5.20 -10.84 -23.00
CA SER A 177 5.01 -10.07 -24.24
C SER A 177 6.29 -9.76 -25.02
N GLY A 178 7.44 -10.00 -24.42
CA GLY A 178 8.76 -9.71 -24.98
C GLY A 178 9.28 -8.30 -24.65
N TRP A 179 10.53 -8.22 -24.31
CA TRP A 179 11.21 -6.96 -23.96
C TRP A 179 11.43 -6.03 -25.16
N ASP A 180 11.56 -6.59 -26.34
CA ASP A 180 11.62 -5.84 -27.61
C ASP A 180 10.34 -5.07 -27.86
N THR A 181 9.18 -5.72 -27.74
CA THR A 181 7.88 -5.07 -27.86
C THR A 181 7.73 -3.96 -26.82
N ASN A 182 8.18 -4.19 -25.59
CA ASN A 182 8.13 -3.18 -24.54
C ASN A 182 9.06 -1.99 -24.83
N TYR A 183 10.26 -2.24 -25.36
CA TYR A 183 11.22 -1.19 -25.73
C TYR A 183 10.64 -0.25 -26.80
N TYR A 184 10.10 -0.80 -27.89
CA TYR A 184 9.52 0.02 -28.95
C TYR A 184 8.29 0.80 -28.48
N ALA A 185 7.39 0.18 -27.69
CA ALA A 185 6.25 0.86 -27.12
C ALA A 185 6.69 2.01 -26.17
N ALA A 186 7.63 1.77 -25.28
CA ALA A 186 8.16 2.76 -24.37
C ALA A 186 8.81 3.95 -25.12
N THR A 187 9.64 3.66 -26.11
CA THR A 187 10.30 4.70 -26.92
C THR A 187 9.30 5.57 -27.65
N SER A 188 8.18 5.01 -28.12
CA SER A 188 7.11 5.75 -28.80
C SER A 188 6.23 6.55 -27.87
N LEU A 189 5.88 5.99 -26.70
CA LEU A 189 4.85 6.56 -25.81
C LEU A 189 5.41 7.50 -24.74
N TYR A 190 6.60 7.23 -24.18
CA TYR A 190 7.11 7.99 -23.04
C TYR A 190 7.28 9.50 -23.30
N PRO A 191 7.63 9.97 -24.51
CA PRO A 191 7.70 11.40 -24.78
C PRO A 191 6.39 12.12 -24.60
N ASP A 192 5.24 11.45 -24.82
CA ASP A 192 3.90 12.03 -24.79
C ASP A 192 3.18 11.80 -23.46
N LEU A 193 3.73 10.94 -22.55
CA LEU A 193 3.15 10.71 -21.24
C LEU A 193 3.33 11.92 -20.33
N HIS A 194 2.31 12.20 -19.53
CA HIS A 194 2.31 13.32 -18.59
C HIS A 194 3.39 13.16 -17.50
N ALA A 195 4.22 14.20 -17.30
CA ALA A 195 5.39 14.16 -16.43
C ALA A 195 5.44 15.25 -15.34
N ASP A 196 4.36 15.99 -15.12
CA ASP A 196 4.30 17.10 -14.17
C ASP A 196 4.60 16.64 -12.72
N LYS A 197 5.26 17.56 -11.99
CA LYS A 197 5.63 17.35 -10.58
C LYS A 197 4.60 17.95 -9.61
N LYS A 198 3.54 18.55 -10.11
CA LYS A 198 2.46 19.17 -9.32
C LYS A 198 1.21 18.30 -9.37
N ALA A 199 0.30 18.53 -8.43
CA ALA A 199 -1.04 17.95 -8.51
C ALA A 199 -1.73 18.43 -9.80
N ALA A 200 -2.49 17.54 -10.44
CA ALA A 200 -3.21 17.87 -11.66
C ALA A 200 -4.23 19.01 -11.39
N PRO A 201 -4.44 19.95 -12.32
CA PRO A 201 -5.39 21.04 -12.18
C PRO A 201 -6.81 20.58 -11.80
N VAL A 202 -7.27 19.46 -12.35
CA VAL A 202 -8.57 18.87 -11.98
C VAL A 202 -8.64 18.53 -10.49
N VAL A 203 -7.57 18.00 -9.92
CA VAL A 203 -7.50 17.67 -8.49
C VAL A 203 -7.50 18.96 -7.65
N GLN A 204 -6.75 19.98 -8.07
CA GLN A 204 -6.73 21.28 -7.42
C GLN A 204 -8.13 21.91 -7.45
N ALA A 205 -8.81 21.89 -8.59
CA ALA A 205 -10.16 22.44 -8.73
C ALA A 205 -11.18 21.71 -7.83
N MET A 206 -11.04 20.39 -7.61
CA MET A 206 -11.87 19.67 -6.65
C MET A 206 -11.64 20.15 -5.21
N MET A 207 -10.38 20.37 -4.82
CA MET A 207 -10.03 20.90 -3.50
C MET A 207 -10.59 22.32 -3.30
N ASP A 208 -10.43 23.21 -4.27
CA ASP A 208 -10.90 24.60 -4.21
C ASP A 208 -12.42 24.70 -4.08
N LYS A 209 -13.15 23.76 -4.69
CA LYS A 209 -14.61 23.65 -4.60
C LYS A 209 -15.11 22.93 -3.35
N GLY A 210 -14.23 22.34 -2.55
CA GLY A 210 -14.62 21.45 -1.43
C GLY A 210 -15.27 20.13 -1.88
N HIS A 211 -15.06 19.71 -3.12
CA HIS A 211 -15.60 18.48 -3.70
C HIS A 211 -14.67 17.31 -3.36
N LEU A 212 -14.77 16.77 -2.15
CA LEU A 212 -13.88 15.73 -1.63
C LEU A 212 -14.39 14.31 -1.86
N GLY A 213 -15.17 14.09 -2.93
CA GLY A 213 -15.74 12.81 -3.26
C GLY A 213 -16.85 12.37 -2.32
N MET A 214 -16.88 11.08 -1.95
CA MET A 214 -17.89 10.52 -1.05
C MET A 214 -17.93 11.19 0.33
N LYS A 215 -16.86 11.84 0.79
CA LYS A 215 -16.81 12.55 2.08
C LYS A 215 -17.75 13.76 2.12
N THR A 216 -17.87 14.46 1.00
CA THR A 216 -18.74 15.65 0.87
C THR A 216 -19.90 15.40 -0.10
N LYS A 217 -20.12 14.14 -0.50
CA LYS A 217 -21.12 13.69 -1.47
C LYS A 217 -20.98 14.31 -2.87
N GLN A 218 -19.89 15.01 -3.12
CA GLN A 218 -19.59 15.64 -4.39
C GLN A 218 -18.10 15.46 -4.72
N GLY A 219 -17.81 15.04 -5.94
CA GLY A 219 -16.47 14.86 -6.52
C GLY A 219 -16.58 14.92 -8.04
N MET A 220 -15.93 14.03 -8.77
CA MET A 220 -16.20 13.80 -10.19
C MET A 220 -17.61 13.27 -10.39
N TRP A 221 -18.15 12.57 -9.41
CA TRP A 221 -19.53 12.11 -9.33
C TRP A 221 -20.25 12.74 -8.15
N SER A 222 -21.60 12.82 -8.26
CA SER A 222 -22.48 13.18 -7.13
C SER A 222 -22.96 11.92 -6.44
N TRP A 223 -23.07 11.98 -5.11
CA TRP A 223 -23.39 10.85 -4.26
C TRP A 223 -24.52 11.16 -3.28
N ASP A 224 -25.36 10.20 -3.01
CA ASP A 224 -26.22 10.15 -1.84
C ASP A 224 -25.76 9.03 -0.88
N ASP A 225 -26.37 8.95 0.29
CA ASP A 225 -25.97 7.97 1.31
C ASP A 225 -26.22 6.53 0.86
N GLU A 226 -27.29 6.29 0.09
CA GLU A 226 -27.62 4.98 -0.43
C GLU A 226 -26.62 4.54 -1.50
N GLY A 227 -26.30 5.42 -2.45
CA GLY A 227 -25.30 5.19 -3.49
C GLY A 227 -23.91 4.91 -2.92
N ILE A 228 -23.49 5.69 -1.90
CA ILE A 228 -22.21 5.45 -1.20
C ILE A 228 -22.21 4.06 -0.56
N LYS A 229 -23.27 3.69 0.17
CA LYS A 229 -23.37 2.37 0.82
C LYS A 229 -23.35 1.24 -0.19
N LYS A 230 -24.12 1.37 -1.27
CA LYS A 230 -24.19 0.39 -2.35
C LYS A 230 -22.83 0.19 -3.03
N GLU A 231 -22.15 1.29 -3.38
CA GLU A 231 -20.85 1.21 -4.06
C GLU A 231 -19.75 0.65 -3.17
N LYS A 232 -19.67 1.07 -1.89
CA LYS A 232 -18.74 0.47 -0.93
C LYS A 232 -18.97 -1.02 -0.75
N GLY A 233 -20.23 -1.46 -0.60
CA GLY A 233 -20.56 -2.88 -0.48
C GLY A 233 -20.26 -3.68 -1.76
N ARG A 234 -20.44 -3.09 -2.92
CA ARG A 234 -20.05 -3.70 -4.21
C ARG A 234 -18.54 -3.92 -4.28
N ILE A 235 -17.75 -2.88 -3.95
CA ILE A 235 -16.28 -2.94 -3.95
C ILE A 235 -15.80 -4.01 -2.96
N GLU A 236 -16.31 -4.01 -1.74
CA GLU A 236 -15.96 -4.99 -0.71
C GLU A 236 -16.20 -6.42 -1.16
N LYS A 237 -17.38 -6.70 -1.72
CA LYS A 237 -17.74 -8.03 -2.25
C LYS A 237 -16.81 -8.47 -3.38
N VAL A 238 -16.46 -7.56 -4.29
CA VAL A 238 -15.53 -7.87 -5.40
C VAL A 238 -14.13 -8.17 -4.88
N LEU A 239 -13.64 -7.38 -3.91
CA LEU A 239 -12.32 -7.62 -3.31
C LEU A 239 -12.26 -8.96 -2.56
N GLN A 240 -13.31 -9.35 -1.84
CA GLN A 240 -13.39 -10.67 -1.19
C GLN A 240 -13.33 -11.82 -2.21
N GLN A 241 -14.01 -11.69 -3.34
CA GLN A 241 -13.95 -12.67 -4.43
C GLN A 241 -12.56 -12.73 -5.09
N ALA A 242 -11.93 -11.56 -5.31
CA ALA A 242 -10.59 -11.47 -5.89
C ALA A 242 -9.53 -12.13 -5.00
N ILE A 243 -9.59 -11.95 -3.69
CA ILE A 243 -8.70 -12.64 -2.74
C ILE A 243 -8.85 -14.16 -2.85
N ALA A 244 -10.08 -14.67 -2.93
CA ALA A 244 -10.33 -16.10 -3.08
C ALA A 244 -9.77 -16.68 -4.40
N ILE A 245 -9.73 -15.87 -5.46
CA ILE A 245 -9.11 -16.25 -6.74
C ILE A 245 -7.58 -16.27 -6.59
N LEU A 246 -6.98 -15.22 -6.01
CA LEU A 246 -5.54 -15.11 -5.82
C LEU A 246 -5.00 -16.26 -4.96
N ASN A 247 -5.65 -16.57 -3.83
CA ASN A 247 -5.21 -17.67 -2.95
C ASN A 247 -5.22 -19.02 -3.66
N ARG A 248 -6.26 -19.33 -4.47
CA ARG A 248 -6.31 -20.57 -5.25
C ARG A 248 -5.24 -20.65 -6.32
N SER A 249 -4.90 -19.55 -6.97
CA SER A 249 -3.83 -19.54 -7.99
C SER A 249 -2.44 -19.77 -7.39
N GLU A 250 -2.19 -19.26 -6.19
CA GLU A 250 -0.92 -19.47 -5.48
C GLU A 250 -0.77 -20.92 -4.99
N GLU A 251 -1.84 -21.56 -4.52
CA GLU A 251 -1.84 -22.98 -4.15
C GLU A 251 -1.44 -23.87 -5.34
N HIS A 252 -2.05 -23.68 -6.51
CA HIS A 252 -1.70 -24.43 -7.71
C HIS A 252 -0.27 -24.16 -8.20
N THR A 253 0.24 -22.95 -8.05
CA THR A 253 1.62 -22.63 -8.43
C THR A 253 2.62 -23.33 -7.52
N SER A 254 2.36 -23.41 -6.24
CA SER A 254 3.22 -24.12 -5.27
C SER A 254 3.24 -25.64 -5.51
N GLU A 255 2.11 -26.23 -5.89
CA GLU A 255 2.02 -27.67 -6.25
C GLU A 255 2.84 -27.96 -7.52
N LEU A 256 2.69 -27.15 -8.57
CA LEU A 256 3.47 -27.32 -9.82
C LEU A 256 4.98 -27.18 -9.60
N GLN A 257 5.41 -26.23 -8.77
CA GLN A 257 6.82 -26.05 -8.42
C GLN A 257 7.39 -27.22 -7.59
N SER A 258 6.58 -27.84 -6.77
CA SER A 258 6.99 -29.04 -6.01
C SER A 258 7.22 -30.24 -6.92
N HIS A 259 6.45 -30.40 -7.99
CA HIS A 259 6.59 -31.47 -8.98
C HIS A 259 7.79 -31.29 -9.92
N VAL A 260 8.20 -30.05 -10.22
CA VAL A 260 9.36 -29.75 -11.09
C VAL A 260 10.71 -29.96 -10.38
N ARG A 261 10.75 -29.97 -9.05
CA ARG A 261 11.97 -30.22 -8.27
C ARG A 261 12.36 -31.71 -8.10
N ILE A 262 11.57 -32.64 -8.64
CA ILE A 262 11.79 -34.09 -8.49
C ILE A 262 12.26 -34.76 -9.80
N SER A 263 12.51 -33.98 -10.86
CA SER A 263 13.02 -34.51 -12.14
C SER A 263 14.47 -33.92 -12.39
#